data_da2d378171d415659f9ddf9ad6282f13
#
_entry.id   da2d378171d415659f9ddf9ad6282f13
#
_cell.length_a   1.000
_cell.length_b   1.000
_cell.length_c   1.000
_cell.angle_alpha   90.00
_cell.angle_beta   90.00
_cell.angle_gamma   90.00
#
_symmetry.space_group_name_H-M   'P 1'
#
loop_
_entity.id
_entity.type
_entity.pdbx_description
1 polymer ?
#
loop_
_entity_poly.entity_id
_entity_poly.type
_entity_poly.pdbx_seq_one_letter_code
_entity_poly.pdbx_strand_id
1 'polypeptide(L)'
;VNGAERYFLGKNALFYFGDLDFEGILIFEHLIEQKQYRESGIHIFKEAYEKMLDKAWQLGFSRLPDMKEKQNANIGTSFLSAFDTERRHQIRELLEMGKYIPQEILNEHDW
;
A
#
# COMPACT_ATOMS: atom_id res chain seq x y z
N VAL A 1 4.84 -9.35 12.76
CA VAL A 1 4.09 -8.44 11.89
C VAL A 1 2.76 -8.14 12.57
N ASN A 2 2.43 -6.90 12.72
CA ASN A 2 1.15 -6.51 13.30
C ASN A 2 0.02 -6.68 12.29
N GLY A 3 -1.21 -6.39 12.67
CA GLY A 3 -2.37 -6.60 11.81
C GLY A 3 -2.48 -5.70 10.59
N ALA A 4 -1.55 -4.77 10.41
CA ALA A 4 -1.60 -3.84 9.29
C ALA A 4 -1.05 -4.42 7.98
N GLU A 5 -0.26 -5.47 8.04
CA GLU A 5 0.33 -6.07 6.85
C GLU A 5 -0.30 -7.42 6.55
N ARG A 6 -0.37 -7.73 5.27
CA ARG A 6 -0.82 -9.03 4.77
C ARG A 6 0.14 -9.53 3.73
N TYR A 7 0.39 -10.84 3.75
CA TYR A 7 1.24 -11.50 2.78
C TYR A 7 0.44 -12.63 2.16
N PHE A 8 0.40 -12.64 0.83
CA PHE A 8 -0.35 -13.65 0.09
C PHE A 8 0.62 -14.45 -0.76
N LEU A 9 0.51 -15.79 -0.72
CA LEU A 9 1.31 -16.66 -1.54
C LEU A 9 0.58 -16.96 -2.84
N GLY A 10 1.17 -16.52 -3.95
CA GLY A 10 0.84 -17.05 -5.26
C GLY A 10 1.64 -18.33 -5.47
N LYS A 11 1.63 -18.88 -6.68
CA LYS A 11 2.31 -20.16 -6.94
C LYS A 11 3.78 -20.14 -6.57
N ASN A 12 4.52 -19.12 -6.96
CA ASN A 12 5.95 -19.02 -6.69
C ASN A 12 6.33 -17.60 -6.27
N ALA A 13 5.36 -16.84 -5.77
CA ALA A 13 5.59 -15.46 -5.42
C ALA A 13 4.85 -15.09 -4.16
N LEU A 14 5.42 -14.15 -3.43
CA LEU A 14 4.85 -13.56 -2.23
C LEU A 14 4.33 -12.18 -2.59
N PHE A 15 3.10 -11.89 -2.21
CA PHE A 15 2.49 -10.58 -2.49
C PHE A 15 2.31 -9.79 -1.20
N TYR A 16 2.69 -8.53 -1.24
CA TYR A 16 2.59 -7.62 -0.10
C TYR A 16 1.33 -6.76 -0.21
N PHE A 17 0.61 -6.65 0.89
CA PHE A 17 -0.56 -5.79 1.00
C PHE A 17 -0.70 -5.31 2.44
N GLY A 18 -1.04 -4.04 2.62
CA GLY A 18 -1.25 -3.45 3.94
C GLY A 18 -1.96 -2.12 3.80
N ASP A 19 -2.01 -1.36 4.89
CA ASP A 19 -2.57 -0.02 4.86
C ASP A 19 -1.79 0.84 3.86
N LEU A 20 -2.49 1.71 3.16
CA LEU A 20 -1.83 2.65 2.25
C LEU A 20 -1.48 3.92 3.02
N ASP A 21 -0.33 3.91 3.65
CA ASP A 21 0.25 5.02 4.39
C ASP A 21 1.77 4.96 4.27
N PHE A 22 2.46 5.96 4.82
CA PHE A 22 3.92 5.99 4.76
C PHE A 22 4.55 4.76 5.41
N GLU A 23 4.03 4.36 6.57
CA GLU A 23 4.56 3.20 7.27
C GLU A 23 4.46 1.94 6.44
N GLY A 24 3.29 1.68 5.84
CA GLY A 24 3.09 0.51 5.00
C GLY A 24 4.00 0.49 3.78
N ILE A 25 4.22 1.65 3.17
CA ILE A 25 5.13 1.78 2.04
C ILE A 25 6.57 1.48 2.46
N LEU A 26 7.00 2.03 3.60
CA LEU A 26 8.35 1.80 4.10
C LEU A 26 8.59 0.34 4.46
N ILE A 27 7.60 -0.32 5.02
CA ILE A 27 7.70 -1.76 5.33
C ILE A 27 8.00 -2.54 4.04
N PHE A 28 7.27 -2.26 2.97
CA PHE A 28 7.54 -2.93 1.69
C PHE A 28 8.96 -2.64 1.21
N GLU A 29 9.37 -1.38 1.26
CA GLU A 29 10.70 -0.98 0.79
C GLU A 29 11.81 -1.67 1.58
N HIS A 30 11.63 -1.85 2.89
CA HIS A 30 12.59 -2.57 3.71
C HIS A 30 12.60 -4.07 3.40
N LEU A 31 11.43 -4.65 3.13
CA LEU A 31 11.33 -6.06 2.80
C LEU A 31 12.12 -6.43 1.54
N ILE A 32 12.00 -5.61 0.50
CA ILE A 32 12.69 -5.92 -0.76
C ILE A 32 14.20 -5.74 -0.67
N GLU A 33 14.70 -5.07 0.37
CA GLU A 33 16.13 -4.96 0.61
C GLU A 33 16.72 -6.23 1.21
N GLN A 34 15.88 -7.07 1.82
CA GLN A 34 16.33 -8.29 2.45
C GLN A 34 16.51 -9.39 1.40
N LYS A 35 17.66 -10.03 1.46
CA LYS A 35 18.07 -11.02 0.47
C LYS A 35 17.02 -12.10 0.23
N GLN A 36 16.43 -12.63 1.32
CA GLN A 36 15.46 -13.71 1.22
C GLN A 36 14.22 -13.31 0.42
N TYR A 37 13.78 -12.05 0.55
CA TYR A 37 12.61 -11.58 -0.16
C TYR A 37 12.91 -11.22 -1.61
N ARG A 38 14.12 -10.74 -1.89
CA ARG A 38 14.54 -10.50 -3.27
C ARG A 38 14.63 -11.80 -4.06
N GLU A 39 15.16 -12.84 -3.43
CA GLU A 39 15.28 -14.15 -4.06
C GLU A 39 13.94 -14.83 -4.24
N SER A 40 13.01 -14.64 -3.31
CA SER A 40 11.66 -15.22 -3.39
C SER A 40 10.76 -14.48 -4.37
N GLY A 41 11.11 -13.25 -4.72
CA GLY A 41 10.30 -12.44 -5.61
C GLY A 41 9.06 -11.88 -4.94
N ILE A 42 9.25 -11.05 -3.90
CA ILE A 42 8.12 -10.37 -3.29
C ILE A 42 7.61 -9.27 -4.21
N HIS A 43 6.30 -9.19 -4.36
CA HIS A 43 5.64 -8.24 -5.25
C HIS A 43 4.55 -7.48 -4.51
N ILE A 44 4.27 -6.27 -4.95
CA ILE A 44 3.11 -5.51 -4.46
C ILE A 44 1.84 -6.17 -5.00
N PHE A 45 0.84 -6.35 -4.13
CA PHE A 45 -0.47 -6.81 -4.56
C PHE A 45 -1.21 -5.62 -5.19
N LYS A 46 -0.81 -5.31 -6.42
CA LYS A 46 -1.24 -4.11 -7.14
C LYS A 46 -2.76 -4.01 -7.26
N GLU A 47 -3.41 -5.11 -7.60
CA GLU A 47 -4.87 -5.10 -7.79
C GLU A 47 -5.62 -4.69 -6.54
N ALA A 48 -5.14 -5.13 -5.37
CA ALA A 48 -5.75 -4.76 -4.10
C ALA A 48 -5.61 -3.26 -3.84
N TYR A 49 -4.42 -2.73 -4.06
CA TYR A 49 -4.19 -1.29 -3.88
C TYR A 49 -5.01 -0.45 -4.85
N GLU A 50 -5.15 -0.92 -6.08
CA GLU A 50 -5.97 -0.20 -7.06
C GLU A 50 -7.44 -0.18 -6.66
N LYS A 51 -7.95 -1.28 -6.13
CA LYS A 51 -9.31 -1.32 -5.60
C LYS A 51 -9.49 -0.41 -4.40
N MET A 52 -8.48 -0.37 -3.51
CA MET A 52 -8.50 0.57 -2.38
C MET A 52 -8.62 2.01 -2.86
N LEU A 53 -7.81 2.38 -3.85
CA LEU A 53 -7.83 3.74 -4.39
C LEU A 53 -9.16 4.06 -5.06
N ASP A 54 -9.74 3.13 -5.78
CA ASP A 54 -11.05 3.34 -6.40
C ASP A 54 -12.14 3.55 -5.37
N LYS A 55 -12.17 2.73 -4.31
CA LYS A 55 -13.14 2.90 -3.24
C LYS A 55 -12.95 4.22 -2.50
N ALA A 56 -11.71 4.56 -2.21
CA ALA A 56 -11.38 5.80 -1.52
C ALA A 56 -11.75 7.02 -2.36
N TRP A 57 -11.53 6.94 -3.66
CA TRP A 57 -11.89 8.01 -4.58
C TRP A 57 -13.40 8.23 -4.59
N GLN A 58 -14.18 7.15 -4.63
CA GLN A 58 -15.64 7.22 -4.61
C GLN A 58 -16.15 7.82 -3.30
N LEU A 59 -15.50 7.46 -2.20
CA LEU A 59 -15.84 8.02 -0.89
C LEU A 59 -15.46 9.48 -0.77
N GLY A 60 -14.37 9.87 -1.41
CA GLY A 60 -13.74 11.18 -1.28
C GLY A 60 -12.58 11.13 -0.31
N PHE A 61 -11.40 11.54 -0.74
CA PHE A 61 -10.19 11.45 0.08
C PHE A 61 -10.31 12.23 1.38
N SER A 62 -11.05 13.33 1.38
CA SER A 62 -11.24 14.12 2.59
C SER A 62 -11.99 13.37 3.70
N ARG A 63 -12.71 12.32 3.34
CA ARG A 63 -13.46 11.50 4.29
C ARG A 63 -12.67 10.34 4.85
N LEU A 64 -11.46 10.13 4.35
CA LEU A 64 -10.59 9.07 4.86
C LEU A 64 -10.07 9.45 6.24
N PRO A 65 -9.67 8.46 7.03
CA PRO A 65 -9.08 8.76 8.33
C PRO A 65 -7.75 9.46 8.21
N ASP A 66 -7.43 10.29 9.20
CA ASP A 66 -6.12 10.91 9.31
C ASP A 66 -5.11 9.88 9.78
N MET A 67 -3.86 10.06 9.36
CA MET A 67 -2.78 9.24 9.91
C MET A 67 -2.72 9.43 11.42
N LYS A 68 -2.67 8.33 12.16
CA LYS A 68 -2.74 8.36 13.63
C LYS A 68 -1.55 8.99 14.29
N GLU A 69 -0.41 8.88 13.67
CA GLU A 69 0.85 9.38 14.20
C GLU A 69 1.64 10.04 13.08
N LYS A 70 2.58 10.88 13.48
CA LYS A 70 3.49 11.46 12.50
C LYS A 70 4.40 10.35 11.98
N GLN A 71 4.19 9.98 10.74
CA GLN A 71 4.94 8.92 10.10
C GLN A 71 6.15 9.47 9.35
N ASN A 72 7.15 8.62 9.18
CA ASN A 72 8.32 8.98 8.38
C ASN A 72 7.93 9.05 6.90
N ALA A 73 7.98 10.24 6.33
CA ALA A 73 7.58 10.49 4.94
C ALA A 73 8.72 10.25 3.94
N ASN A 74 9.86 9.77 4.37
CA ASN A 74 11.03 9.54 3.51
C ASN A 74 10.92 8.21 2.76
N ILE A 75 9.93 8.10 1.89
CA ILE A 75 9.74 6.92 1.05
C ILE A 75 10.61 7.04 -0.20
N GLY A 76 11.08 5.90 -0.68
CA GLY A 76 11.79 5.83 -1.94
C GLY A 76 10.84 5.68 -3.11
N THR A 77 11.28 4.99 -4.15
CA THR A 77 10.50 4.82 -5.37
C THR A 77 10.03 3.39 -5.61
N SER A 78 10.52 2.43 -4.82
CA SER A 78 10.25 1.00 -5.07
C SER A 78 8.77 0.66 -5.02
N PHE A 79 8.05 1.19 -4.03
CA PHE A 79 6.61 0.96 -3.94
C PHE A 79 5.87 1.66 -5.08
N LEU A 80 6.12 2.96 -5.24
CA LEU A 80 5.39 3.77 -6.23
C LEU A 80 5.64 3.32 -7.66
N SER A 81 6.83 2.80 -7.96
CA SER A 81 7.16 2.37 -9.31
C SER A 81 6.30 1.21 -9.82
N ALA A 82 5.61 0.51 -8.95
CA ALA A 82 4.71 -0.56 -9.35
C ALA A 82 3.41 -0.04 -9.98
N PHE A 83 3.14 1.25 -9.84
CA PHE A 83 1.88 1.86 -10.29
C PHE A 83 2.11 2.79 -11.47
N ASP A 84 1.07 2.98 -12.28
CA ASP A 84 1.13 3.94 -13.38
C ASP A 84 1.12 5.38 -12.83
N THR A 85 1.30 6.34 -13.74
CA THR A 85 1.42 7.74 -13.36
C THR A 85 0.20 8.25 -12.62
N GLU A 86 -1.00 7.90 -13.09
CA GLU A 86 -2.24 8.35 -12.48
C GLU A 86 -2.38 7.84 -11.05
N ARG A 87 -2.10 6.54 -10.84
CA ARG A 87 -2.16 5.94 -9.51
C ARG A 87 -1.12 6.54 -8.57
N ARG A 88 0.09 6.79 -9.08
CA ARG A 88 1.12 7.47 -8.27
C ARG A 88 0.67 8.85 -7.82
N HIS A 89 0.02 9.61 -8.69
CA HIS A 89 -0.53 10.91 -8.31
C HIS A 89 -1.59 10.80 -7.22
N GLN A 90 -2.47 9.83 -7.35
CA GLN A 90 -3.52 9.59 -6.33
C GLN A 90 -2.90 9.26 -4.98
N ILE A 91 -1.91 8.38 -4.97
CA ILE A 91 -1.23 7.98 -3.72
C ILE A 91 -0.54 9.19 -3.09
N ARG A 92 0.19 9.98 -3.88
CA ARG A 92 0.89 11.16 -3.37
C ARG A 92 -0.08 12.19 -2.82
N GLU A 93 -1.18 12.46 -3.54
CA GLU A 93 -2.19 13.40 -3.09
C GLU A 93 -2.77 12.99 -1.75
N LEU A 94 -3.14 11.73 -1.63
CA LEU A 94 -3.66 11.15 -0.39
C LEU A 94 -2.70 11.37 0.77
N LEU A 95 -1.45 11.01 0.59
CA LEU A 95 -0.44 11.11 1.65
C LEU A 95 -0.13 12.56 2.00
N GLU A 96 -0.11 13.46 1.02
CA GLU A 96 0.10 14.89 1.26
C GLU A 96 -1.04 15.52 2.04
N MET A 97 -2.24 14.98 1.92
CA MET A 97 -3.38 15.41 2.72
C MET A 97 -3.33 14.90 4.17
N GLY A 98 -2.35 14.07 4.50
CA GLY A 98 -2.26 13.47 5.83
C GLY A 98 -3.28 12.38 6.06
N LYS A 99 -3.81 11.80 5.00
CA LYS A 99 -4.81 10.74 5.06
C LYS A 99 -4.18 9.40 4.74
N TYR A 100 -4.88 8.31 5.06
CA TYR A 100 -4.45 6.98 4.65
C TYR A 100 -5.65 6.11 4.32
N ILE A 101 -5.40 4.99 3.65
CA ILE A 101 -6.46 4.03 3.34
C ILE A 101 -6.17 2.77 4.15
N PRO A 102 -7.03 2.46 5.15
CA PRO A 102 -6.86 1.20 5.88
C PRO A 102 -7.20 0.01 4.99
N GLN A 103 -6.48 -1.08 5.16
CA GLN A 103 -6.72 -2.27 4.35
C GLN A 103 -8.14 -2.81 4.53
N GLU A 104 -8.77 -2.52 5.65
CA GLU A 104 -10.13 -2.94 5.95
C GLU A 104 -11.19 -2.28 5.07
N ILE A 105 -10.82 -1.28 4.26
CA ILE A 105 -11.75 -0.70 3.29
C ILE A 105 -12.20 -1.74 2.26
N LEU A 106 -11.37 -2.73 2.00
CA LEU A 106 -11.72 -3.86 1.14
C LEU A 106 -12.44 -4.92 1.96
N ASN A 107 -13.43 -5.55 1.35
CA ASN A 107 -14.14 -6.66 1.98
C ASN A 107 -14.27 -7.80 0.95
N GLU A 108 -14.91 -8.90 1.38
CA GLU A 108 -15.02 -10.08 0.53
C GLU A 108 -15.77 -9.84 -0.79
N HIS A 109 -16.61 -8.81 -0.83
CA HIS A 109 -17.36 -8.48 -2.05
C HIS A 109 -16.52 -7.75 -3.09
N ASP A 110 -15.31 -7.33 -2.75
CA ASP A 110 -14.42 -6.62 -3.66
C ASP A 110 -13.59 -7.57 -4.54
N TRP A 111 -13.73 -8.87 -4.31
CA TRP A 111 -12.93 -9.90 -5.01
C TRP A 111 -13.75 -10.82 -5.93
#